data_81f07f63a51fa0019d637d97691c86bb
#
_entry.id   81f07f63a51fa0019d637d97691c86bb
#
_cell.length_a   1.000
_cell.length_b   1.000
_cell.length_c   1.000
_cell.angle_alpha   90.00
_cell.angle_beta   90.00
_cell.angle_gamma   90.00
#
_symmetry.space_group_name_H-M   'P 1'
#
loop_
_entity.id
_entity.type
_entity.pdbx_description
1 polymer ?
#
loop_
_entity_poly.entity_id
_entity_poly.type
_entity_poly.pdbx_seq_one_letter_code
_entity_poly.pdbx_strand_id
1 'polypeptide(L)'
;QLISDVLLVQILGACICIAATMVSGVIADRIGKRTTIALMAVLIGIFALFAPMLMGGTPAMQYAFILIGFALLGVSYGQASGIITENLERRFRYSGAALTSDLAWLFGAAFAPLIALGLSVNFGLIAVSFYLLSGVLFTLLALWISKYLEMAD
;
A
#
# COMPACT_ATOMS: atom_id res chain seq x y z
N GLN A 1 -1.44 17.11 -20.62
CA GLN A 1 -0.46 16.00 -20.53
C GLN A 1 -0.78 15.00 -21.62
N LEU A 2 0.22 14.63 -22.41
CA LEU A 2 0.07 13.57 -23.38
C LEU A 2 -0.10 12.25 -22.60
N ILE A 3 -1.02 11.38 -23.02
CA ILE A 3 -1.26 10.05 -22.43
C ILE A 3 0.06 9.26 -22.34
N SER A 4 0.95 9.44 -23.33
CA SER A 4 2.30 8.85 -23.37
C SER A 4 3.16 9.21 -22.17
N ASP A 5 3.10 10.47 -21.69
CA ASP A 5 3.93 10.91 -20.56
C ASP A 5 3.49 10.26 -19.24
N VAL A 6 2.17 10.14 -19.04
CA VAL A 6 1.61 9.46 -17.87
C VAL A 6 1.97 7.97 -17.89
N LEU A 7 1.88 7.31 -19.04
CA LEU A 7 2.26 5.91 -19.18
C LEU A 7 3.75 5.68 -18.90
N LEU A 8 4.62 6.56 -19.40
CA LEU A 8 6.05 6.48 -19.11
C LEU A 8 6.34 6.61 -17.61
N VAL A 9 5.70 7.57 -16.94
CA VAL A 9 5.86 7.74 -15.48
C VAL A 9 5.34 6.52 -14.71
N GLN A 10 4.24 5.90 -15.16
CA GLN A 10 3.75 4.66 -14.55
C GLN A 10 4.70 3.48 -14.75
N ILE A 11 5.32 3.35 -15.93
CA ILE A 11 6.35 2.33 -16.19
C ILE A 11 7.56 2.55 -15.27
N LEU A 12 8.04 3.78 -15.14
CA LEU A 12 9.12 4.11 -14.20
C LEU A 12 8.72 3.81 -12.76
N GLY A 13 7.49 4.15 -12.38
CA GLY A 13 6.92 3.82 -11.08
C GLY A 13 6.92 2.31 -10.82
N ALA A 14 6.52 1.50 -11.80
CA ALA A 14 6.54 0.04 -11.70
C ALA A 14 7.98 -0.49 -11.50
N CYS A 15 8.98 0.04 -12.19
CA CYS A 15 10.38 -0.30 -11.98
C CYS A 15 10.84 0.06 -10.55
N ILE A 16 10.45 1.24 -10.04
CA ILE A 16 10.72 1.66 -8.66
C ILE A 16 10.03 0.72 -7.68
N CYS A 17 8.79 0.31 -7.94
CA CYS A 17 8.04 -0.63 -7.10
C CYS A 17 8.77 -1.98 -6.98
N ILE A 18 9.28 -2.52 -8.08
CA ILE A 18 10.06 -3.78 -8.08
C ILE A 18 11.32 -3.62 -7.22
N ALA A 19 12.10 -2.54 -7.43
CA ALA A 19 13.29 -2.26 -6.64
C ALA A 19 12.95 -2.07 -5.15
N ALA A 20 11.89 -1.33 -4.85
CA ALA A 20 11.40 -1.11 -3.49
C ALA A 20 10.96 -2.41 -2.80
N THR A 21 10.36 -3.34 -3.52
CA THR A 21 9.99 -4.66 -3.00
C THR A 21 11.22 -5.48 -2.60
N MET A 22 12.31 -5.42 -3.39
CA MET A 22 13.57 -6.08 -3.04
C MET A 22 14.21 -5.45 -1.78
N VAL A 23 14.25 -4.11 -1.71
CA VAL A 23 14.78 -3.39 -0.55
C VAL A 23 13.94 -3.65 0.71
N SER A 24 12.64 -3.82 0.55
CA SER A 24 11.71 -4.14 1.64
C SER A 24 12.13 -5.41 2.41
N GLY A 25 12.62 -6.44 1.72
CA GLY A 25 13.15 -7.64 2.36
C GLY A 25 14.29 -7.33 3.32
N VAL A 26 15.28 -6.56 2.86
CA VAL A 26 16.44 -6.16 3.67
C VAL A 26 16.03 -5.31 4.89
N ILE A 27 15.05 -4.42 4.72
CA ILE A 27 14.51 -3.62 5.82
C ILE A 27 13.85 -4.53 6.86
N ALA A 28 12.99 -5.44 6.40
CA ALA A 28 12.26 -6.34 7.28
C ALA A 28 13.16 -7.32 8.03
N ASP A 29 14.26 -7.75 7.42
CA ASP A 29 15.25 -8.61 8.07
C ASP A 29 15.96 -7.89 9.25
N ARG A 30 16.05 -6.56 9.16
CA ARG A 30 16.71 -5.74 10.21
C ARG A 30 15.77 -5.30 11.33
N ILE A 31 14.57 -4.84 11.00
CA ILE A 31 13.64 -4.24 11.97
C ILE A 31 12.39 -5.08 12.24
N GLY A 32 12.25 -6.19 11.51
CA GLY A 32 11.09 -7.08 11.61
C GLY A 32 9.96 -6.70 10.66
N LYS A 33 9.25 -7.70 10.13
CA LYS A 33 8.19 -7.54 9.13
C LYS A 33 7.03 -6.67 9.62
N ARG A 34 6.59 -6.90 10.87
CA ARG A 34 5.52 -6.12 11.51
C ARG A 34 5.86 -4.65 11.64
N THR A 35 7.06 -4.36 12.14
CA THR A 35 7.54 -2.98 12.29
C THR A 35 7.65 -2.30 10.94
N THR A 36 8.09 -3.03 9.90
CA THR A 36 8.18 -2.51 8.54
C THR A 36 6.80 -2.13 8.01
N ILE A 37 5.77 -2.99 8.17
CA ILE A 37 4.40 -2.66 7.72
C ILE A 37 3.82 -1.50 8.52
N ALA A 38 4.02 -1.46 9.84
CA ALA A 38 3.54 -0.35 10.65
C ALA A 38 4.19 0.98 10.22
N LEU A 39 5.51 0.99 9.99
CA LEU A 39 6.23 2.15 9.49
C LEU A 39 5.70 2.60 8.11
N MET A 40 5.49 1.65 7.20
CA MET A 40 4.94 1.96 5.87
C MET A 40 3.51 2.49 5.97
N ALA A 41 2.66 1.94 6.84
CA ALA A 41 1.32 2.45 7.07
C ALA A 41 1.35 3.93 7.53
N VAL A 42 2.24 4.28 8.46
CA VAL A 42 2.42 5.67 8.90
C VAL A 42 2.91 6.56 7.76
N LEU A 43 3.91 6.12 6.98
CA LEU A 43 4.41 6.88 5.83
C LEU A 43 3.34 7.08 4.75
N ILE A 44 2.53 6.05 4.47
CA ILE A 44 1.38 6.16 3.56
C ILE A 44 0.35 7.15 4.13
N GLY A 45 0.12 7.15 5.45
CA GLY A 45 -0.75 8.12 6.11
C GLY A 45 -0.28 9.56 5.92
N ILE A 46 1.01 9.81 6.13
CA ILE A 46 1.62 11.12 5.88
C ILE A 46 1.49 11.49 4.38
N PHE A 47 1.82 10.57 3.50
CA PHE A 47 1.69 10.77 2.06
C PHE A 47 0.25 11.09 1.64
N ALA A 48 -0.75 10.42 2.24
CA ALA A 48 -2.17 10.65 1.99
C ALA A 48 -2.61 12.08 2.35
N LEU A 49 -2.02 12.70 3.37
CA LEU A 49 -2.30 14.09 3.73
C LEU A 49 -1.81 15.08 2.64
N PHE A 50 -0.72 14.75 1.95
CA PHE A 50 -0.19 15.57 0.86
C PHE A 50 -0.80 15.21 -0.50
N ALA A 51 -1.58 14.13 -0.61
CA ALA A 51 -2.17 13.68 -1.87
C ALA A 51 -2.97 14.75 -2.61
N PRO A 52 -3.88 15.54 -1.97
CA PRO A 52 -4.63 16.57 -2.68
C PRO A 52 -3.74 17.67 -3.27
N MET A 53 -2.68 18.04 -2.56
CA MET A 53 -1.71 19.04 -3.03
C MET A 53 -0.89 18.52 -4.22
N LEU A 54 -0.44 17.27 -4.14
CA LEU A 54 0.35 16.66 -5.20
C LEU A 54 -0.48 16.40 -6.47
N MET A 55 -1.70 15.87 -6.30
CA MET A 55 -2.59 15.57 -7.43
C MET A 55 -3.20 16.81 -8.07
N GLY A 56 -3.50 17.84 -7.28
CA GLY A 56 -4.05 19.11 -7.76
C GLY A 56 -3.01 20.12 -8.23
N GLY A 57 -1.73 19.80 -8.09
CA GLY A 57 -0.61 20.69 -8.40
C GLY A 57 -0.12 20.62 -9.85
N THR A 58 1.12 21.02 -10.04
CA THR A 58 1.80 21.01 -11.34
C THR A 58 2.01 19.57 -11.87
N PRO A 59 2.24 19.36 -13.18
CA PRO A 59 2.56 18.04 -13.73
C PRO A 59 3.72 17.35 -13.00
N ALA A 60 4.72 18.07 -12.57
CA ALA A 60 5.84 17.53 -11.80
C ALA A 60 5.38 16.98 -10.44
N MET A 61 4.45 17.65 -9.76
CA MET A 61 3.86 17.18 -8.50
C MET A 61 3.03 15.92 -8.70
N GLN A 62 2.27 15.83 -9.79
CA GLN A 62 1.50 14.64 -10.15
C GLN A 62 2.42 13.43 -10.45
N TYR A 63 3.53 13.66 -11.15
CA TYR A 63 4.53 12.62 -11.39
C TYR A 63 5.20 12.18 -10.09
N ALA A 64 5.54 13.11 -9.20
CA ALA A 64 6.06 12.80 -7.88
C ALA A 64 5.07 11.95 -7.06
N PHE A 65 3.77 12.28 -7.11
CA PHE A 65 2.73 11.48 -6.47
C PHE A 65 2.74 10.03 -6.97
N ILE A 66 2.81 9.81 -8.28
CA ILE A 66 2.85 8.47 -8.86
C ILE A 66 4.11 7.72 -8.41
N LEU A 67 5.29 8.31 -8.54
CA LEU A 67 6.55 7.64 -8.24
C LEU A 67 6.70 7.31 -6.75
N ILE A 68 6.34 8.24 -5.85
CA ILE A 68 6.37 8.02 -4.40
C ILE A 68 5.33 6.96 -4.01
N GLY A 69 4.13 7.02 -4.59
CA GLY A 69 3.09 6.02 -4.37
C GLY A 69 3.53 4.61 -4.74
N PHE A 70 4.18 4.43 -5.89
CA PHE A 70 4.73 3.14 -6.30
C PHE A 70 5.87 2.66 -5.40
N ALA A 71 6.73 3.57 -4.91
CA ALA A 71 7.79 3.21 -3.96
C ALA A 71 7.21 2.71 -2.62
N LEU A 72 6.24 3.42 -2.05
CA LEU A 72 5.57 3.03 -0.81
C LEU A 72 4.79 1.72 -0.98
N LEU A 73 4.12 1.55 -2.12
CA LEU A 73 3.42 0.31 -2.46
C LEU A 73 4.38 -0.87 -2.51
N GLY A 74 5.53 -0.73 -3.17
CA GLY A 74 6.52 -1.80 -3.31
C GLY A 74 7.07 -2.26 -1.97
N VAL A 75 7.44 -1.34 -1.09
CA VAL A 75 7.93 -1.69 0.25
C VAL A 75 6.85 -2.37 1.08
N SER A 76 5.61 -1.90 1.02
CA SER A 76 4.49 -2.47 1.78
C SER A 76 4.12 -3.87 1.27
N TYR A 77 4.04 -4.04 -0.04
CA TYR A 77 3.64 -5.30 -0.67
C TYR A 77 4.63 -6.42 -0.39
N GLY A 78 5.93 -6.12 -0.40
CA GLY A 78 6.97 -7.10 -0.16
C GLY A 78 6.87 -7.81 1.20
N GLN A 79 6.25 -7.18 2.21
CA GLN A 79 6.13 -7.73 3.56
C GLN A 79 4.76 -8.37 3.84
N ALA A 80 3.71 -7.97 3.13
CA ALA A 80 2.34 -8.45 3.38
C ALA A 80 2.23 -9.97 3.24
N SER A 81 2.77 -10.54 2.17
CA SER A 81 2.76 -11.99 1.94
C SER A 81 3.55 -12.78 3.00
N GLY A 82 4.67 -12.22 3.47
CA GLY A 82 5.52 -12.84 4.49
C GLY A 82 4.82 -12.99 5.84
N ILE A 83 4.12 -11.95 6.29
CA ILE A 83 3.37 -11.99 7.57
C ILE A 83 2.22 -13.00 7.51
N ILE A 84 1.49 -13.05 6.40
CA ILE A 84 0.38 -14.00 6.23
C ILE A 84 0.88 -15.43 6.33
N THR A 85 2.00 -15.75 5.65
CA THR A 85 2.54 -17.12 5.65
C THR A 85 3.10 -17.54 7.00
N GLU A 86 3.60 -16.64 7.82
CA GLU A 86 4.12 -16.93 9.16
C GLU A 86 3.02 -17.30 10.15
N ASN A 87 1.84 -16.69 10.03
CA ASN A 87 0.71 -16.92 10.91
C ASN A 87 -0.14 -18.15 10.55
N LEU A 88 0.22 -18.89 9.51
CA LEU A 88 -0.52 -20.06 9.05
C LEU A 88 0.25 -21.36 9.34
N GLU A 89 -0.46 -22.40 9.79
CA GLU A 89 0.08 -23.75 9.91
C GLU A 89 0.69 -24.23 8.59
N ARG A 90 1.77 -25.01 8.64
CA ARG A 90 2.49 -25.48 7.45
C ARG A 90 1.59 -26.12 6.41
N ARG A 91 0.58 -26.85 6.84
CA ARG A 91 -0.39 -27.56 5.97
C ARG A 91 -1.24 -26.60 5.13
N PHE A 92 -1.62 -25.43 5.67
CA PHE A 92 -2.52 -24.48 5.04
C PHE A 92 -1.81 -23.23 4.51
N ARG A 93 -0.50 -23.14 4.71
CA ARG A 93 0.29 -21.95 4.40
C ARG A 93 0.15 -21.50 2.94
N TYR A 94 0.18 -22.46 2.01
CA TYR A 94 0.10 -22.16 0.58
C TYR A 94 -1.30 -21.71 0.18
N SER A 95 -2.32 -22.50 0.53
CA SER A 95 -3.73 -22.20 0.18
C SER A 95 -4.23 -20.95 0.89
N GLY A 96 -3.86 -20.75 2.15
CA GLY A 96 -4.25 -19.58 2.91
C GLY A 96 -3.60 -18.30 2.40
N ALA A 97 -2.32 -18.34 2.06
CA ALA A 97 -1.63 -17.20 1.46
C ALA A 97 -2.20 -16.83 0.09
N ALA A 98 -2.48 -17.83 -0.77
CA ALA A 98 -3.10 -17.61 -2.07
C ALA A 98 -4.50 -16.98 -1.91
N LEU A 99 -5.36 -17.57 -1.10
CA LEU A 99 -6.71 -17.05 -0.86
C LEU A 99 -6.71 -15.62 -0.31
N THR A 100 -5.84 -15.34 0.67
CA THR A 100 -5.74 -14.00 1.25
C THR A 100 -5.24 -12.98 0.22
N SER A 101 -4.26 -13.39 -0.59
CA SER A 101 -3.74 -12.55 -1.67
C SER A 101 -4.81 -12.26 -2.72
N ASP A 102 -5.54 -13.28 -3.17
CA ASP A 102 -6.62 -13.13 -4.16
C ASP A 102 -7.75 -12.25 -3.66
N LEU A 103 -8.16 -12.40 -2.39
CA LEU A 103 -9.16 -11.53 -1.76
C LEU A 103 -8.65 -10.08 -1.65
N ALA A 104 -7.38 -9.87 -1.29
CA ALA A 104 -6.78 -8.56 -1.23
C ALA A 104 -6.72 -7.88 -2.62
N TRP A 105 -6.43 -8.64 -3.68
CA TRP A 105 -6.47 -8.15 -5.05
C TRP A 105 -7.89 -7.83 -5.50
N LEU A 106 -8.85 -8.71 -5.20
CA LEU A 106 -10.25 -8.52 -5.59
C LEU A 106 -10.84 -7.27 -4.92
N PHE A 107 -10.74 -7.15 -3.59
CA PHE A 107 -11.36 -6.05 -2.86
C PHE A 107 -10.50 -4.77 -2.86
N GLY A 108 -9.18 -4.89 -2.83
CA GLY A 108 -8.26 -3.77 -2.83
C GLY A 108 -8.00 -3.22 -4.22
N ALA A 109 -7.34 -3.98 -5.07
CA ALA A 109 -6.85 -3.47 -6.35
C ALA A 109 -7.95 -3.31 -7.40
N ALA A 110 -8.97 -4.18 -7.43
CA ALA A 110 -10.05 -4.09 -8.42
C ALA A 110 -11.01 -2.93 -8.13
N PHE A 111 -11.40 -2.73 -6.87
CA PHE A 111 -12.38 -1.70 -6.51
C PHE A 111 -11.75 -0.37 -6.11
N ALA A 112 -10.53 -0.34 -5.58
CA ALA A 112 -9.90 0.88 -5.10
C ALA A 112 -9.81 2.00 -6.15
N PRO A 113 -9.43 1.75 -7.41
CA PRO A 113 -9.40 2.80 -8.44
C PRO A 113 -10.78 3.38 -8.74
N LEU A 114 -11.83 2.54 -8.76
CA LEU A 114 -13.21 2.98 -9.00
C LEU A 114 -13.74 3.83 -7.83
N ILE A 115 -13.46 3.40 -6.60
CA ILE A 115 -13.83 4.16 -5.39
C ILE A 115 -13.10 5.50 -5.38
N ALA A 116 -11.78 5.50 -5.62
CA ALA A 116 -10.98 6.72 -5.64
C ALA A 116 -11.45 7.70 -6.73
N LEU A 117 -11.77 7.20 -7.93
CA LEU A 117 -12.32 8.00 -9.02
C LEU A 117 -13.69 8.56 -8.64
N GLY A 118 -14.59 7.73 -8.14
CA GLY A 118 -15.93 8.16 -7.70
C GLY A 118 -15.87 9.22 -6.59
N LEU A 119 -14.99 9.04 -5.61
CA LEU A 119 -14.77 10.01 -4.54
C LEU A 119 -14.17 11.32 -5.07
N SER A 120 -13.19 11.25 -5.97
CA SER A 120 -12.56 12.45 -6.51
C SER A 120 -13.51 13.29 -7.35
N VAL A 121 -14.40 12.65 -8.13
CA VAL A 121 -15.38 13.33 -8.99
C VAL A 121 -16.51 13.96 -8.16
N ASN A 122 -17.02 13.26 -7.15
CA ASN A 122 -18.18 13.73 -6.38
C ASN A 122 -17.82 14.59 -5.16
N PHE A 123 -16.69 14.34 -4.51
CA PHE A 123 -16.29 14.97 -3.24
C PHE A 123 -14.91 15.64 -3.29
N GLY A 124 -14.25 15.59 -4.43
CA GLY A 124 -12.91 16.17 -4.63
C GLY A 124 -11.76 15.31 -4.10
N LEU A 125 -10.54 15.81 -4.30
CA LEU A 125 -9.30 15.09 -3.97
C LEU A 125 -9.11 14.83 -2.46
N ILE A 126 -9.71 15.66 -1.61
CA ILE A 126 -9.68 15.47 -0.15
C ILE A 126 -10.35 14.15 0.25
N ALA A 127 -11.43 13.75 -0.42
CA ALA A 127 -12.10 12.50 -0.15
C ALA A 127 -11.21 11.27 -0.47
N VAL A 128 -10.35 11.38 -1.47
CA VAL A 128 -9.35 10.35 -1.78
C VAL A 128 -8.34 10.20 -0.64
N SER A 129 -7.92 11.31 -0.02
CA SER A 129 -7.02 11.26 1.15
C SER A 129 -7.68 10.55 2.34
N PHE A 130 -8.94 10.83 2.63
CA PHE A 130 -9.68 10.12 3.68
C PHE A 130 -9.82 8.63 3.38
N TYR A 131 -10.01 8.26 2.13
CA TYR A 131 -10.03 6.85 1.71
C TYR A 131 -8.68 6.18 1.98
N LEU A 132 -7.56 6.80 1.60
CA LEU A 132 -6.22 6.29 1.88
C LEU A 132 -5.96 6.18 3.39
N LEU A 133 -6.34 7.19 4.17
CA LEU A 133 -6.22 7.19 5.64
C LEU A 133 -7.04 6.07 6.29
N SER A 134 -8.22 5.76 5.76
CA SER A 134 -9.01 4.62 6.26
C SER A 134 -8.24 3.31 6.11
N GLY A 135 -7.57 3.09 4.97
CA GLY A 135 -6.72 1.91 4.76
C GLY A 135 -5.55 1.84 5.74
N VAL A 136 -4.92 2.98 6.05
CA VAL A 136 -3.87 3.06 7.08
C VAL A 136 -4.40 2.67 8.45
N LEU A 137 -5.56 3.20 8.84
CA LEU A 137 -6.20 2.88 10.12
C LEU A 137 -6.53 1.39 10.23
N PHE A 138 -7.12 0.79 9.19
CA PHE A 138 -7.40 -0.65 9.17
C PHE A 138 -6.13 -1.48 9.28
N THR A 139 -5.04 -1.10 8.60
CA THR A 139 -3.76 -1.79 8.68
C THR A 139 -3.18 -1.73 10.09
N LEU A 140 -3.16 -0.55 10.72
CA LEU A 140 -2.64 -0.38 12.07
C LEU A 140 -3.50 -1.11 13.11
N LEU A 141 -4.82 -1.08 12.97
CA LEU A 141 -5.74 -1.84 13.84
C LEU A 141 -5.51 -3.36 13.70
N ALA A 142 -5.37 -3.86 12.48
CA ALA A 142 -5.09 -5.28 12.26
C ALA A 142 -3.77 -5.72 12.90
N LEU A 143 -2.72 -4.92 12.79
CA LEU A 143 -1.43 -5.18 13.44
C LEU A 143 -1.54 -5.13 14.97
N TRP A 144 -2.32 -4.21 15.50
CA TRP A 144 -2.54 -4.08 16.94
C TRP A 144 -3.31 -5.28 17.51
N ILE A 145 -4.41 -5.67 16.85
CA ILE A 145 -5.23 -6.84 17.25
C ILE A 145 -4.39 -8.12 17.19
N SER A 146 -3.62 -8.32 16.11
CA SER A 146 -2.77 -9.49 15.96
C SER A 146 -1.72 -9.58 17.08
N LYS A 147 -1.13 -8.44 17.49
CA LYS A 147 -0.21 -8.40 18.63
C LYS A 147 -0.89 -8.73 19.96
N TYR A 148 -2.11 -8.25 20.15
CA TYR A 148 -2.89 -8.51 21.36
C TYR A 148 -3.23 -9.99 21.52
N LEU A 149 -3.59 -10.67 20.44
CA LEU A 149 -3.89 -12.10 20.40
C LEU A 149 -2.65 -12.94 20.73
N GLU A 150 -1.49 -12.60 20.18
CA GLU A 150 -0.22 -13.30 20.50
C GLU A 150 0.21 -13.17 21.96
N MET A 151 -0.20 -12.11 22.66
CA MET A 151 0.12 -11.94 24.09
C MET A 151 -0.91 -12.61 25.00
N ALA A 152 -2.06 -13.05 24.46
CA ALA A 152 -3.13 -13.69 25.22
C ALA A 152 -3.02 -15.23 25.24
N ASP A 153 -2.19 -15.81 24.36
CA ASP A 153 -1.84 -17.23 24.30
C ASP A 153 -0.53 -17.49 25.07
#